data_25ceaa23466a252df3b7c84eefb4e725
#
_entry.id   25ceaa23466a252df3b7c84eefb4e725
#
_cell.length_a   1.000
_cell.length_b   1.000
_cell.length_c   1.000
_cell.angle_alpha   90.00
_cell.angle_beta   90.00
_cell.angle_gamma   90.00
#
_symmetry.space_group_name_H-M   'P 1'
#
loop_
_entity.id
_entity.type
_entity.pdbx_description
1 polymer ?
#
loop_
_entity_poly.entity_id
_entity_poly.type
_entity_poly.pdbx_seq_one_letter_code
_entity_poly.pdbx_strand_id
1 'polypeptide(L)'
;MVQSQLFSNGIELASFVTSSNLLRKSWDVIKSRNVDIASNGGVGLSWKLYKEPNTDVSIIAFEANPSDSFILQSKLVSFTKLKENNSLNFEFLSTKNISLNITLVSLFSDNHRMLDQLKSEVITSSKLIITGVALGGSIASLFTLLLLESIDSKKKKPICITFGSPLIGDKELQQAISKSCTWSSCFLHIVSCNDPLPRKFIEDHTSSYVPFGTFLMCYDSYSTCFENLDSVLTILETLVHDQNQVFDSIEYENIVDRIYRIAICKDITNQNQDMSYSDSLHACISLQMLTLGLNPHMQQQQEIDIFTLVKKMEDLEKKFIFEKRDKFDSSKKLSLMKKDMVDLEWYKKKSKNRNLGYYDSYKRMEFTCDQDVVLSHKSLTFYWNEMVEKSLMKPQKEEASLRTRWLYGGTTYRRMVEPLDIAKYYGKGGKDYVAKARSSHHKQLENWLVEEATTQSTTSDSQNVTRDDVESILTLDSCFWAYVEEALISCKQLRDVKSSVNEKEDATRKLIEFEKYVYGLLMEYAVSPEIFLSESSYMKWWNEYKEIKGTSYSSKLTCFMSNAHNYNVQYVRGSYNFE
;
A
#
# COMPACT_ATOMS: atom_id res chain seq x y z
N MET A 1 -1.01 18.43 -19.75
CA MET A 1 -0.07 17.40 -19.25
C MET A 1 -0.74 16.72 -18.07
N VAL A 2 -1.15 15.47 -18.21
CA VAL A 2 -1.76 14.71 -17.13
C VAL A 2 -0.64 14.32 -16.16
N GLN A 3 -0.75 14.77 -14.91
CA GLN A 3 0.22 14.45 -13.87
C GLN A 3 0.06 12.98 -13.47
N SER A 4 1.10 12.19 -13.70
CA SER A 4 1.17 10.82 -13.24
C SER A 4 1.29 10.78 -11.72
N GLN A 5 0.36 10.10 -11.06
CA GLN A 5 0.56 9.72 -9.66
C GLN A 5 1.80 8.83 -9.57
N LEU A 6 2.84 9.31 -8.91
CA LEU A 6 4.02 8.51 -8.66
C LEU A 6 3.67 7.37 -7.70
N PHE A 7 4.09 6.16 -8.07
CA PHE A 7 3.99 5.02 -7.20
C PHE A 7 4.82 5.21 -5.93
N SER A 8 4.19 5.02 -4.76
CA SER A 8 4.81 5.20 -3.46
C SER A 8 4.54 3.97 -2.58
N ASN A 9 5.54 3.12 -2.43
CA ASN A 9 5.47 1.94 -1.56
C ASN A 9 5.31 2.31 -0.08
N GLY A 10 5.95 3.39 0.35
CA GLY A 10 5.97 3.78 1.75
C GLY A 10 4.67 4.42 2.20
N ILE A 11 4.11 5.35 1.43
CA ILE A 11 2.79 5.93 1.73
C ILE A 11 1.73 4.84 1.83
N GLU A 12 1.84 3.81 1.02
CA GLU A 12 0.87 2.73 1.05
C GLU A 12 1.07 1.76 2.20
N LEU A 13 2.31 1.49 2.56
CA LEU A 13 2.61 0.77 3.79
C LEU A 13 2.02 1.50 4.99
N ALA A 14 2.25 2.81 5.09
CA ALA A 14 1.68 3.65 6.15
C ALA A 14 0.15 3.61 6.14
N SER A 15 -0.49 3.78 4.97
CA SER A 15 -1.94 3.69 4.82
C SER A 15 -2.49 2.31 5.22
N PHE A 16 -1.82 1.24 4.82
CA PHE A 16 -2.21 -0.12 5.16
C PHE A 16 -2.12 -0.37 6.67
N VAL A 17 -0.98 -0.04 7.29
CA VAL A 17 -0.75 -0.26 8.72
C VAL A 17 -1.75 0.54 9.57
N THR A 18 -2.05 1.78 9.19
CA THR A 18 -2.98 2.63 9.93
C THR A 18 -4.44 2.21 9.75
N SER A 19 -4.84 1.76 8.55
CA SER A 19 -6.24 1.36 8.27
C SER A 19 -6.57 -0.07 8.73
N SER A 20 -5.57 -0.96 8.84
CA SER A 20 -5.75 -2.38 9.17
C SER A 20 -5.67 -2.70 10.67
N ASN A 21 -5.69 -1.72 11.54
CA ASN A 21 -5.49 -1.88 13.00
C ASN A 21 -4.15 -2.53 13.42
N LEU A 22 -3.21 -2.73 12.49
CA LEU A 22 -1.91 -3.34 12.79
C LEU A 22 -1.07 -2.46 13.71
N LEU A 23 -1.20 -1.16 13.56
CA LEU A 23 -0.52 -0.19 14.43
C LEU A 23 -0.94 -0.36 15.88
N ARG A 24 -2.25 -0.42 16.13
CA ARG A 24 -2.81 -0.62 17.47
C ARG A 24 -2.38 -1.96 18.04
N LYS A 25 -2.53 -3.03 17.28
CA LYS A 25 -2.10 -4.38 17.70
C LYS A 25 -0.61 -4.43 18.05
N SER A 26 0.25 -3.78 17.27
CA SER A 26 1.69 -3.71 17.55
C SER A 26 1.97 -3.00 18.86
N TRP A 27 1.28 -1.88 19.13
CA TRP A 27 1.41 -1.13 20.36
C TRP A 27 0.89 -1.89 21.57
N ASP A 28 -0.27 -2.56 21.44
CA ASP A 28 -0.87 -3.36 22.50
C ASP A 28 0.07 -4.51 22.95
N VAL A 29 0.77 -5.16 22.00
CA VAL A 29 1.77 -6.20 22.33
C VAL A 29 2.98 -5.61 23.05
N ILE A 30 3.46 -4.43 22.65
CA ILE A 30 4.54 -3.74 23.38
C ILE A 30 4.13 -3.50 24.84
N LYS A 31 2.92 -2.98 25.07
CA LYS A 31 2.41 -2.64 26.41
C LYS A 31 1.93 -3.82 27.23
N SER A 32 1.62 -4.96 26.63
CA SER A 32 1.04 -6.09 27.34
C SER A 32 1.97 -6.60 28.45
N ARG A 33 1.42 -6.67 29.68
CA ARG A 33 2.06 -7.29 30.82
C ARG A 33 1.53 -8.71 31.07
N ASN A 34 0.71 -9.26 30.16
CA ASN A 34 0.00 -10.52 30.38
C ASN A 34 0.93 -11.74 30.25
N VAL A 35 0.73 -12.70 31.15
CA VAL A 35 1.52 -13.91 31.38
C VAL A 35 1.47 -14.92 30.21
N ASP A 36 0.50 -14.81 29.30
CA ASP A 36 0.33 -15.71 28.16
C ASP A 36 1.23 -15.40 26.95
N ILE A 37 2.04 -14.37 27.05
CA ILE A 37 3.02 -14.01 26.02
C ILE A 37 4.35 -14.59 26.48
N ALA A 38 4.91 -15.52 25.72
CA ALA A 38 6.24 -16.05 25.98
C ALA A 38 7.24 -14.87 25.97
N SER A 39 7.66 -14.43 27.16
CA SER A 39 8.72 -13.41 27.31
C SER A 39 10.04 -14.14 27.48
N ASN A 40 10.89 -14.08 26.48
CA ASN A 40 12.25 -14.56 26.55
C ASN A 40 13.18 -13.33 26.63
N GLY A 41 14.23 -13.41 27.40
CA GLY A 41 15.14 -12.29 27.57
C GLY A 41 16.58 -12.75 27.73
N GLY A 42 17.48 -11.91 27.27
CA GLY A 42 18.90 -12.01 27.48
C GLY A 42 19.44 -10.78 28.22
N VAL A 43 20.71 -10.53 28.11
CA VAL A 43 21.35 -9.37 28.76
C VAL A 43 20.91 -8.07 28.10
N GLY A 44 20.10 -7.26 28.81
CA GLY A 44 19.64 -5.95 28.34
C GLY A 44 18.63 -5.95 27.19
N LEU A 45 18.20 -7.12 26.72
CA LEU A 45 17.25 -7.29 25.63
C LEU A 45 16.20 -8.34 25.99
N SER A 46 14.93 -8.01 25.77
CA SER A 46 13.81 -8.93 25.90
C SER A 46 12.88 -8.79 24.71
N TRP A 47 12.06 -9.80 24.47
CA TRP A 47 11.02 -9.76 23.46
C TRP A 47 9.80 -10.56 23.89
N LYS A 48 8.67 -10.19 23.31
CA LYS A 48 7.37 -10.84 23.48
C LYS A 48 6.94 -11.40 22.13
N LEU A 49 6.61 -12.68 22.07
CA LEU A 49 6.02 -13.31 20.88
C LEU A 49 4.54 -13.52 21.12
N TYR A 50 3.72 -12.85 20.36
CA TYR A 50 2.26 -12.99 20.37
C TYR A 50 1.80 -13.65 19.08
N LYS A 51 1.05 -14.76 19.21
CA LYS A 51 0.38 -15.45 18.09
C LYS A 51 -1.11 -15.18 18.18
N GLU A 52 -1.66 -14.51 17.19
CA GLU A 52 -3.08 -14.15 17.21
C GLU A 52 -3.97 -15.40 17.07
N PRO A 53 -4.91 -15.64 18.00
CA PRO A 53 -5.80 -16.79 17.94
C PRO A 53 -6.60 -16.83 16.62
N ASN A 54 -6.75 -18.00 16.02
CA ASN A 54 -7.50 -18.23 14.77
C ASN A 54 -6.96 -17.49 13.53
N THR A 55 -5.79 -16.88 13.61
CA THR A 55 -5.13 -16.24 12.48
C THR A 55 -3.70 -16.72 12.38
N ASP A 56 -3.08 -16.49 11.23
CA ASP A 56 -1.70 -16.87 10.96
C ASP A 56 -0.75 -15.67 11.18
N VAL A 57 -1.16 -14.75 12.07
CA VAL A 57 -0.40 -13.54 12.40
C VAL A 57 0.43 -13.76 13.65
N SER A 58 1.72 -13.50 13.54
CA SER A 58 2.66 -13.47 14.68
C SER A 58 3.22 -12.06 14.83
N ILE A 59 3.25 -11.54 16.06
CA ILE A 59 3.81 -10.23 16.38
C ILE A 59 4.95 -10.44 17.38
N ILE A 60 6.14 -9.91 17.04
CA ILE A 60 7.29 -9.88 17.94
C ILE A 60 7.52 -8.45 18.37
N ALA A 61 7.46 -8.21 19.68
CA ALA A 61 7.75 -6.90 20.25
C ALA A 61 9.08 -6.95 21.02
N PHE A 62 10.07 -6.17 20.57
CA PHE A 62 11.36 -6.03 21.25
C PHE A 62 11.33 -4.90 22.28
N GLU A 63 11.92 -5.17 23.43
CA GLU A 63 12.15 -4.22 24.51
C GLU A 63 13.62 -4.27 24.91
N ALA A 64 14.30 -3.13 24.85
CA ALA A 64 15.69 -3.02 25.24
C ALA A 64 15.82 -2.09 26.46
N ASN A 65 16.29 -2.65 27.56
CA ASN A 65 16.62 -1.92 28.77
C ASN A 65 18.14 -2.01 28.96
N PRO A 66 18.90 -1.07 28.37
CA PRO A 66 20.32 -1.03 28.63
C PRO A 66 20.53 -0.78 30.14
N SER A 67 21.32 -1.62 30.79
CA SER A 67 21.80 -1.32 32.15
C SER A 67 22.57 0.00 32.12
N ASP A 68 22.71 0.66 33.27
CA ASP A 68 23.42 1.96 33.42
C ASP A 68 24.84 1.97 32.81
N SER A 69 25.40 0.79 32.55
CA SER A 69 26.69 0.62 31.84
C SER A 69 26.60 0.79 30.33
N PHE A 70 25.41 0.70 29.72
CA PHE A 70 25.18 0.92 28.30
C PHE A 70 24.66 2.35 28.05
N ILE A 71 25.54 3.34 28.24
CA ILE A 71 25.26 4.70 27.76
C ILE A 71 25.12 4.62 26.25
N LEU A 72 24.03 5.15 25.70
CA LEU A 72 23.77 5.21 24.28
C LEU A 72 24.84 6.07 23.60
N GLN A 73 25.88 5.42 23.08
CA GLN A 73 27.01 6.10 22.44
C GLN A 73 26.68 6.43 20.98
N SER A 74 27.08 7.61 20.52
CA SER A 74 26.90 8.04 19.12
C SER A 74 27.88 7.39 18.14
N LYS A 75 28.79 6.51 18.61
CA LYS A 75 29.86 5.93 17.81
C LYS A 75 29.35 4.89 16.81
N LEU A 76 29.67 5.08 15.54
CA LEU A 76 29.52 4.09 14.47
C LEU A 76 30.74 3.16 14.43
N VAL A 77 30.48 1.86 14.28
CA VAL A 77 31.52 0.83 14.18
C VAL A 77 31.27 0.00 12.94
N SER A 78 32.32 -0.20 12.11
CA SER A 78 32.21 -1.06 10.94
C SER A 78 31.95 -2.50 11.34
N PHE A 79 30.93 -3.11 10.74
CA PHE A 79 30.52 -4.47 11.05
C PHE A 79 31.58 -5.51 10.65
N THR A 80 32.40 -5.23 9.63
CA THR A 80 33.50 -6.12 9.21
C THR A 80 34.56 -6.31 10.29
N LYS A 81 34.88 -5.25 11.05
CA LYS A 81 35.82 -5.31 12.18
C LYS A 81 35.27 -6.09 13.36
N LEU A 82 33.94 -6.17 13.50
CA LEU A 82 33.27 -6.90 14.58
C LEU A 82 33.18 -8.40 14.28
N LYS A 83 33.13 -8.78 13.00
CA LYS A 83 33.07 -10.19 12.59
C LYS A 83 34.33 -10.97 12.98
N GLU A 84 35.49 -10.33 13.04
CA GLU A 84 36.76 -10.95 13.48
C GLU A 84 36.72 -11.38 14.95
N ASN A 85 35.87 -10.75 15.76
CA ASN A 85 35.75 -10.99 17.21
C ASN A 85 34.46 -11.69 17.63
N ASN A 86 33.46 -11.83 16.77
CA ASN A 86 32.12 -12.35 17.12
C ASN A 86 31.59 -13.37 16.11
N SER A 87 30.91 -14.38 16.61
CA SER A 87 30.27 -15.46 15.84
C SER A 87 29.00 -15.05 15.09
N LEU A 88 28.76 -13.74 14.88
CA LEU A 88 27.58 -13.21 14.17
C LEU A 88 27.71 -13.50 12.68
N ASN A 89 26.87 -14.42 12.20
CA ASN A 89 26.76 -14.72 10.78
C ASN A 89 25.68 -13.85 10.12
N PHE A 90 26.01 -12.58 9.81
CA PHE A 90 25.15 -11.63 9.16
C PHE A 90 25.84 -11.15 7.87
N GLU A 91 25.65 -11.92 6.79
CA GLU A 91 26.37 -11.75 5.52
C GLU A 91 26.07 -10.41 4.86
N PHE A 92 24.81 -9.97 4.87
CA PHE A 92 24.38 -8.68 4.32
C PHE A 92 25.16 -7.50 4.89
N LEU A 93 25.40 -7.46 6.19
CA LEU A 93 26.16 -6.40 6.85
C LEU A 93 27.68 -6.54 6.63
N SER A 94 28.16 -7.77 6.47
CA SER A 94 29.60 -8.05 6.35
C SER A 94 30.18 -7.82 4.95
N THR A 95 29.35 -7.88 3.91
CA THR A 95 29.81 -7.74 2.51
C THR A 95 29.94 -6.29 2.04
N LYS A 96 29.46 -5.33 2.82
CA LYS A 96 29.37 -3.92 2.41
C LYS A 96 29.84 -3.04 3.56
N ASN A 97 31.00 -2.57 3.67
CA ASN A 97 31.56 -1.66 4.68
C ASN A 97 30.54 -0.83 5.51
N ILE A 98 29.46 -1.49 5.95
CA ILE A 98 28.35 -0.91 6.69
C ILE A 98 28.81 -0.64 8.12
N SER A 99 28.49 0.54 8.63
CA SER A 99 28.73 0.91 10.03
C SER A 99 27.40 1.07 10.78
N LEU A 100 27.35 0.49 11.96
CA LEU A 100 26.19 0.51 12.85
C LEU A 100 26.55 1.12 14.19
N ASN A 101 25.52 1.54 14.93
CA ASN A 101 25.69 2.02 16.29
C ASN A 101 26.29 0.93 17.19
N ILE A 102 27.38 1.27 17.91
CA ILE A 102 28.13 0.33 18.74
C ILE A 102 27.26 -0.32 19.83
N THR A 103 26.39 0.44 20.49
CA THR A 103 25.51 -0.06 21.55
C THR A 103 24.51 -1.09 21.00
N LEU A 104 23.95 -0.82 19.82
CA LEU A 104 23.01 -1.75 19.19
C LEU A 104 23.72 -3.03 18.74
N VAL A 105 24.92 -2.92 18.21
CA VAL A 105 25.71 -4.10 17.80
C VAL A 105 26.08 -4.94 19.01
N SER A 106 26.48 -4.33 20.13
CA SER A 106 26.77 -5.07 21.35
C SER A 106 25.55 -5.82 21.87
N LEU A 107 24.40 -5.12 22.00
CA LEU A 107 23.14 -5.75 22.42
C LEU A 107 22.74 -6.91 21.51
N PHE A 108 22.87 -6.75 20.21
CA PHE A 108 22.53 -7.78 19.21
C PHE A 108 23.50 -8.97 19.29
N SER A 109 24.79 -8.69 19.45
CA SER A 109 25.84 -9.69 19.56
C SER A 109 25.72 -10.53 20.84
N ASP A 110 25.51 -9.88 21.98
CA ASP A 110 25.39 -10.56 23.29
C ASP A 110 24.17 -11.50 23.35
N ASN A 111 23.18 -11.22 22.53
CA ASN A 111 21.93 -12.00 22.45
C ASN A 111 21.83 -12.86 21.18
N HIS A 112 22.89 -12.98 20.35
CA HIS A 112 22.83 -13.60 19.02
C HIS A 112 22.24 -15.02 19.03
N ARG A 113 22.61 -15.89 19.99
CA ARG A 113 22.11 -17.28 20.06
C ARG A 113 20.60 -17.34 20.25
N MET A 114 20.08 -16.47 21.09
CA MET A 114 18.64 -16.40 21.36
C MET A 114 17.88 -15.80 20.17
N LEU A 115 18.49 -14.81 19.50
CA LEU A 115 17.92 -14.23 18.28
C LEU A 115 17.91 -15.23 17.10
N ASP A 116 18.92 -16.10 16.98
CA ASP A 116 18.94 -17.18 15.98
C ASP A 116 17.89 -18.27 16.29
N GLN A 117 17.65 -18.57 17.56
CA GLN A 117 16.56 -19.45 17.97
C GLN A 117 15.20 -18.85 17.60
N LEU A 118 14.98 -17.60 17.96
CA LEU A 118 13.76 -16.84 17.61
C LEU A 118 13.56 -16.80 16.09
N LYS A 119 14.62 -16.51 15.33
CA LYS A 119 14.61 -16.53 13.87
C LYS A 119 14.12 -17.90 13.34
N SER A 120 14.66 -18.98 13.85
CA SER A 120 14.29 -20.36 13.45
C SER A 120 12.82 -20.65 13.76
N GLU A 121 12.31 -20.15 14.89
CA GLU A 121 10.91 -20.32 15.29
C GLU A 121 9.95 -19.57 14.35
N VAL A 122 10.30 -18.33 13.95
CA VAL A 122 9.36 -17.44 13.25
C VAL A 122 9.50 -17.46 11.73
N ILE A 123 10.57 -18.02 11.18
CA ILE A 123 10.81 -18.04 9.72
C ILE A 123 9.74 -18.82 8.94
N THR A 124 8.99 -19.68 9.61
CA THR A 124 7.87 -20.44 9.04
C THR A 124 6.55 -19.71 9.12
N SER A 125 6.45 -18.62 9.92
CA SER A 125 5.22 -17.84 10.06
C SER A 125 4.86 -17.16 8.75
N SER A 126 3.60 -17.28 8.33
CA SER A 126 3.17 -16.72 7.04
C SER A 126 2.96 -15.20 7.09
N LYS A 127 2.73 -14.66 8.28
CA LYS A 127 2.43 -13.23 8.49
C LYS A 127 3.13 -12.77 9.76
N LEU A 128 4.26 -12.10 9.59
CA LEU A 128 5.11 -11.69 10.69
C LEU A 128 5.19 -10.17 10.79
N ILE A 129 4.88 -9.65 11.98
CA ILE A 129 5.05 -8.25 12.34
C ILE A 129 6.14 -8.19 13.40
N ILE A 130 7.09 -7.30 13.22
CA ILE A 130 8.18 -7.05 14.14
C ILE A 130 8.05 -5.62 14.62
N THR A 131 8.05 -5.41 15.92
CA THR A 131 7.83 -4.08 16.49
C THR A 131 8.73 -3.83 17.68
N GLY A 132 8.85 -2.57 18.07
CA GLY A 132 9.55 -2.16 19.27
C GLY A 132 9.53 -0.65 19.45
N VAL A 133 9.81 -0.20 20.67
CA VAL A 133 9.86 1.19 21.07
C VAL A 133 11.28 1.59 21.44
N ALA A 134 11.68 2.82 21.13
CA ALA A 134 13.01 3.35 21.41
C ALA A 134 14.12 2.40 20.89
N LEU A 135 15.06 1.99 21.72
CA LEU A 135 16.12 1.04 21.36
C LEU A 135 15.56 -0.34 20.94
N GLY A 136 14.46 -0.78 21.52
CA GLY A 136 13.78 -2.00 21.10
C GLY A 136 13.34 -1.96 19.64
N GLY A 137 12.92 -0.80 19.13
CA GLY A 137 12.60 -0.60 17.73
C GLY A 137 13.83 -0.64 16.82
N SER A 138 14.99 -0.16 17.28
CA SER A 138 16.25 -0.30 16.55
C SER A 138 16.68 -1.77 16.43
N ILE A 139 16.52 -2.55 17.50
CA ILE A 139 16.76 -4.01 17.49
C ILE A 139 15.74 -4.71 16.58
N ALA A 140 14.47 -4.33 16.63
CA ALA A 140 13.43 -4.83 15.73
C ALA A 140 13.83 -4.64 14.26
N SER A 141 14.40 -3.48 13.92
CA SER A 141 14.90 -3.18 12.58
C SER A 141 16.07 -4.08 12.19
N LEU A 142 17.05 -4.28 13.06
CA LEU A 142 18.19 -5.18 12.80
C LEU A 142 17.73 -6.65 12.67
N PHE A 143 16.84 -7.10 13.53
CA PHE A 143 16.28 -8.45 13.46
C PHE A 143 15.46 -8.66 12.18
N THR A 144 14.74 -7.64 11.73
CA THR A 144 14.03 -7.69 10.44
C THR A 144 15.00 -7.84 9.27
N LEU A 145 16.13 -7.12 9.27
CA LEU A 145 17.17 -7.28 8.24
C LEU A 145 17.76 -8.69 8.26
N LEU A 146 18.00 -9.26 9.44
CA LEU A 146 18.49 -10.64 9.60
C LEU A 146 17.50 -11.67 9.03
N LEU A 147 16.20 -11.45 9.20
CA LEU A 147 15.16 -12.28 8.61
C LEU A 147 15.08 -12.13 7.10
N LEU A 148 15.11 -10.89 6.59
CA LEU A 148 15.04 -10.60 5.16
C LEU A 148 16.18 -11.24 4.37
N GLU A 149 17.37 -11.34 4.96
CA GLU A 149 18.49 -12.07 4.38
C GLU A 149 18.23 -13.57 4.22
N SER A 150 17.47 -14.15 5.15
CA SER A 150 17.24 -15.61 5.23
C SER A 150 15.95 -16.07 4.54
N ILE A 151 15.04 -15.13 4.24
CA ILE A 151 13.76 -15.44 3.63
C ILE A 151 13.91 -15.52 2.11
N ASP A 152 13.48 -16.64 1.52
CA ASP A 152 13.38 -16.77 0.06
C ASP A 152 12.53 -15.61 -0.53
N SER A 153 12.98 -15.12 -1.68
CA SER A 153 12.30 -14.06 -2.44
C SER A 153 10.83 -14.34 -2.73
N LYS A 154 10.43 -15.61 -2.75
CA LYS A 154 9.05 -16.08 -2.97
C LYS A 154 8.17 -16.06 -1.73
N LYS A 155 8.76 -15.98 -0.53
CA LYS A 155 8.00 -15.96 0.73
C LYS A 155 7.55 -14.53 1.06
N LYS A 156 6.49 -14.45 1.87
CA LYS A 156 6.02 -13.18 2.43
C LYS A 156 7.10 -12.56 3.31
N LYS A 157 7.25 -11.25 3.20
CA LYS A 157 8.21 -10.50 3.98
C LYS A 157 7.59 -9.99 5.26
N PRO A 158 8.37 -9.92 6.36
CA PRO A 158 7.90 -9.31 7.60
C PRO A 158 7.67 -7.82 7.43
N ILE A 159 6.82 -7.26 8.29
CA ILE A 159 6.66 -5.81 8.44
C ILE A 159 7.31 -5.41 9.75
N CYS A 160 8.17 -4.41 9.68
CA CYS A 160 8.77 -3.78 10.86
C CYS A 160 8.07 -2.45 11.13
N ILE A 161 7.48 -2.32 12.33
CA ILE A 161 6.83 -1.09 12.80
C ILE A 161 7.56 -0.63 14.06
N THR A 162 8.22 0.53 14.01
CA THR A 162 8.98 1.04 15.16
C THR A 162 8.39 2.35 15.67
N PHE A 163 8.55 2.59 16.96
CA PHE A 163 8.05 3.79 17.64
C PHE A 163 9.22 4.51 18.31
N GLY A 164 9.49 5.76 17.91
CA GLY A 164 10.52 6.60 18.52
C GLY A 164 11.92 6.01 18.50
N SER A 165 12.26 5.26 17.48
CA SER A 165 13.54 4.56 17.44
C SER A 165 14.65 5.47 16.93
N PRO A 166 15.84 5.49 17.59
CA PRO A 166 17.01 6.18 17.06
C PRO A 166 17.50 5.57 15.76
N LEU A 167 18.17 6.38 14.94
CA LEU A 167 18.82 5.92 13.70
C LEU A 167 19.91 4.89 14.03
N ILE A 168 20.09 3.88 13.19
CA ILE A 168 20.92 2.72 13.51
C ILE A 168 22.24 2.65 12.77
N GLY A 169 22.40 3.36 11.63
CA GLY A 169 23.59 3.21 10.82
C GLY A 169 23.83 4.32 9.80
N ASP A 170 24.83 4.06 8.97
CA ASP A 170 25.40 4.99 7.99
C ASP A 170 24.72 4.97 6.62
N LYS A 171 25.26 5.76 5.69
CA LYS A 171 24.78 5.88 4.31
C LYS A 171 24.92 4.57 3.53
N GLU A 172 25.89 3.76 3.84
CA GLU A 172 26.13 2.44 3.23
C GLU A 172 24.98 1.49 3.58
N LEU A 173 24.50 1.51 4.83
CA LEU A 173 23.31 0.77 5.26
C LEU A 173 22.07 1.25 4.49
N GLN A 174 21.83 2.56 4.45
CA GLN A 174 20.70 3.15 3.71
C GLN A 174 20.70 2.71 2.25
N GLN A 175 21.85 2.82 1.57
CA GLN A 175 21.98 2.42 0.17
C GLN A 175 21.78 0.92 -0.04
N ALA A 176 22.27 0.10 0.89
CA ALA A 176 22.12 -1.34 0.81
C ALA A 176 20.64 -1.77 0.90
N ILE A 177 19.86 -1.16 1.80
CA ILE A 177 18.43 -1.40 1.94
C ILE A 177 17.68 -0.84 0.73
N SER A 178 18.01 0.37 0.27
CA SER A 178 17.33 1.04 -0.84
C SER A 178 17.55 0.38 -2.21
N LYS A 179 18.62 -0.41 -2.38
CA LYS A 179 18.85 -1.22 -3.60
C LYS A 179 17.77 -2.29 -3.80
N SER A 180 17.14 -2.73 -2.73
CA SER A 180 16.02 -3.66 -2.77
C SER A 180 14.71 -2.91 -2.45
N CYS A 181 13.92 -2.56 -3.47
CA CYS A 181 12.61 -1.92 -3.26
C CYS A 181 11.74 -2.71 -2.29
N THR A 182 11.89 -4.05 -2.29
CA THR A 182 11.11 -4.93 -1.43
C THR A 182 11.58 -4.90 0.02
N TRP A 183 12.83 -4.56 0.30
CA TRP A 183 13.32 -4.44 1.67
C TRP A 183 12.92 -3.10 2.28
N SER A 184 13.12 -1.99 1.56
CA SER A 184 12.73 -0.67 2.05
C SER A 184 11.23 -0.57 2.38
N SER A 185 10.38 -1.29 1.63
CA SER A 185 8.93 -1.34 1.90
C SER A 185 8.53 -2.18 3.12
N CYS A 186 9.47 -2.85 3.79
CA CYS A 186 9.19 -3.58 5.03
C CYS A 186 9.23 -2.72 6.29
N PHE A 187 9.76 -1.50 6.23
CA PHE A 187 10.02 -0.65 7.39
C PHE A 187 9.11 0.56 7.44
N LEU A 188 8.40 0.72 8.54
CA LEU A 188 7.63 1.90 8.90
C LEU A 188 8.08 2.41 10.27
N HIS A 189 8.67 3.60 10.29
CA HIS A 189 9.14 4.26 11.49
C HIS A 189 8.15 5.36 11.90
N ILE A 190 7.55 5.23 13.07
CA ILE A 190 6.63 6.20 13.64
C ILE A 190 7.42 7.08 14.60
N VAL A 191 7.44 8.37 14.31
CA VAL A 191 8.25 9.36 15.01
C VAL A 191 7.36 10.51 15.45
N SER A 192 7.33 10.79 16.75
CA SER A 192 6.78 12.04 17.25
C SER A 192 7.79 13.18 17.04
N CYS A 193 7.31 14.34 16.59
CA CYS A 193 8.14 15.54 16.48
C CYS A 193 8.68 16.02 17.84
N ASN A 194 8.03 15.62 18.95
CA ASN A 194 8.46 15.96 20.29
C ASN A 194 9.48 14.95 20.88
N ASP A 195 9.67 13.78 20.22
CA ASP A 195 10.58 12.75 20.70
C ASP A 195 12.04 13.07 20.32
N PRO A 196 12.95 13.22 21.29
CA PRO A 196 14.36 13.48 21.01
C PRO A 196 15.13 12.24 20.52
N LEU A 197 14.65 11.01 20.78
CA LEU A 197 15.42 9.79 20.50
C LEU A 197 15.72 9.56 19.01
N PRO A 198 14.78 9.74 18.06
CA PRO A 198 15.07 9.52 16.64
C PRO A 198 16.16 10.43 16.08
N ARG A 199 16.35 11.62 16.69
CA ARG A 199 17.33 12.63 16.27
C ARG A 199 18.60 12.66 17.10
N LYS A 200 18.68 11.88 18.19
CA LYS A 200 19.76 11.93 19.18
C LYS A 200 21.19 11.83 18.58
N PHE A 201 21.35 11.10 17.50
CA PHE A 201 22.65 10.93 16.85
C PHE A 201 22.91 11.90 15.70
N ILE A 202 21.96 12.75 15.37
CA ILE A 202 22.08 13.77 14.32
C ILE A 202 22.74 15.04 14.88
N GLU A 203 22.56 15.31 16.17
CA GLU A 203 23.10 16.49 16.89
C GLU A 203 24.63 16.51 16.94
N ASP A 204 25.26 15.36 16.85
CA ASP A 204 26.72 15.26 16.80
C ASP A 204 27.18 15.39 15.33
N HIS A 205 27.56 16.59 14.92
CA HIS A 205 28.03 16.92 13.56
C HIS A 205 29.18 16.03 13.04
N THR A 206 29.74 15.17 13.89
CA THR A 206 30.76 14.18 13.51
C THR A 206 30.16 12.83 13.11
N SER A 207 28.87 12.60 13.37
CA SER A 207 28.20 11.31 13.14
C SER A 207 27.41 11.32 11.83
N SER A 208 27.68 10.32 10.97
CA SER A 208 27.03 10.18 9.66
C SER A 208 25.83 9.25 9.70
N TYR A 209 24.96 9.37 10.73
CA TYR A 209 23.72 8.60 10.79
C TYR A 209 22.72 9.08 9.75
N VAL A 210 22.11 8.13 9.05
CA VAL A 210 21.07 8.43 8.05
C VAL A 210 19.85 7.54 8.21
N PRO A 211 18.66 8.06 7.89
CA PRO A 211 17.42 7.29 7.94
C PRO A 211 17.34 6.25 6.82
N PHE A 212 16.49 5.22 6.99
CA PHE A 212 16.09 4.27 5.96
C PHE A 212 14.63 3.85 6.16
N GLY A 213 14.01 3.29 5.13
CA GLY A 213 12.59 2.89 5.18
C GLY A 213 11.64 4.07 5.00
N THR A 214 10.45 3.94 5.54
CA THR A 214 9.38 4.95 5.48
C THR A 214 9.15 5.55 6.84
N PHE A 215 8.99 6.86 6.88
CA PHE A 215 8.75 7.59 8.14
C PHE A 215 7.32 8.15 8.17
N LEU A 216 6.62 7.88 9.25
CA LEU A 216 5.37 8.51 9.62
C LEU A 216 5.64 9.46 10.77
N MET A 217 5.76 10.75 10.46
CA MET A 217 6.04 11.80 11.44
C MET A 217 4.73 12.34 11.98
N CYS A 218 4.65 12.45 13.29
CA CYS A 218 3.44 12.79 14.04
C CYS A 218 3.66 14.00 14.92
N TYR A 219 2.69 14.91 14.91
CA TYR A 219 2.63 16.05 15.81
C TYR A 219 1.19 16.24 16.28
N ASP A 220 0.95 16.17 17.59
CA ASP A 220 -0.39 16.21 18.20
C ASP A 220 -1.35 15.17 17.57
N SER A 221 -2.35 15.63 16.85
CA SER A 221 -3.37 14.79 16.20
C SER A 221 -3.13 14.60 14.70
N TYR A 222 -2.02 15.08 14.18
CA TYR A 222 -1.69 15.06 12.76
C TYR A 222 -0.49 14.18 12.49
N SER A 223 -0.41 13.66 11.27
CA SER A 223 0.78 12.94 10.83
C SER A 223 0.98 13.08 9.33
N THR A 224 2.21 12.96 8.90
CA THR A 224 2.59 13.01 7.51
C THR A 224 3.66 11.95 7.21
N CYS A 225 3.59 11.38 6.02
CA CYS A 225 4.44 10.28 5.60
C CYS A 225 5.52 10.76 4.63
N PHE A 226 6.75 10.31 4.86
CA PHE A 226 7.92 10.62 4.02
C PHE A 226 8.62 9.34 3.57
N GLU A 227 8.92 9.26 2.28
CA GLU A 227 9.76 8.22 1.67
C GLU A 227 11.14 8.75 1.25
N ASN A 228 11.23 10.05 0.99
CA ASN A 228 12.49 10.69 0.66
C ASN A 228 13.33 10.85 1.93
N LEU A 229 14.39 10.11 2.01
CA LEU A 229 15.24 10.02 3.21
C LEU A 229 16.05 11.30 3.45
N ASP A 230 16.36 12.06 2.40
CA ASP A 230 17.00 13.38 2.53
C ASP A 230 16.02 14.40 3.13
N SER A 231 14.73 14.30 2.77
CA SER A 231 13.67 15.10 3.38
C SER A 231 13.47 14.74 4.84
N VAL A 232 13.46 13.45 5.19
CA VAL A 232 13.38 12.97 6.57
C VAL A 232 14.54 13.51 7.40
N LEU A 233 15.77 13.39 6.91
CA LEU A 233 16.95 13.89 7.60
C LEU A 233 16.87 15.40 7.84
N THR A 234 16.48 16.18 6.81
CA THR A 234 16.29 17.63 6.93
C THR A 234 15.27 17.99 8.00
N ILE A 235 14.15 17.27 8.09
CA ILE A 235 13.13 17.52 9.13
C ILE A 235 13.68 17.18 10.52
N LEU A 236 14.34 16.01 10.67
CA LEU A 236 14.91 15.61 11.94
C LEU A 236 15.98 16.61 12.44
N GLU A 237 16.82 17.14 11.54
CA GLU A 237 17.78 18.22 11.83
C GLU A 237 17.08 19.52 12.26
N THR A 238 15.96 19.85 11.62
CA THR A 238 15.21 21.08 11.93
C THR A 238 14.54 21.04 13.30
N LEU A 239 14.14 19.85 13.78
CA LEU A 239 13.45 19.65 15.05
C LEU A 239 14.38 19.66 16.29
N VAL A 240 15.69 19.86 16.14
CA VAL A 240 16.71 19.69 17.21
C VAL A 240 16.65 20.75 18.34
N HIS A 241 15.84 21.80 18.24
CA HIS A 241 16.01 23.01 19.05
C HIS A 241 15.49 22.98 20.51
N ASP A 242 14.91 21.88 21.00
CA ASP A 242 14.45 21.83 22.39
C ASP A 242 15.19 20.75 23.22
N GLN A 243 16.20 21.19 23.97
CA GLN A 243 17.09 20.30 24.75
C GLN A 243 16.41 19.70 26.01
N ASN A 244 15.21 20.13 26.36
CA ASN A 244 14.53 19.71 27.61
C ASN A 244 13.50 18.59 27.38
N GLN A 245 13.34 18.09 26.17
CA GLN A 245 12.37 17.04 25.86
C GLN A 245 12.91 15.67 26.32
N VAL A 246 12.06 14.89 26.97
CA VAL A 246 12.33 13.52 27.42
C VAL A 246 11.41 12.57 26.64
N PHE A 247 11.91 11.39 26.32
CA PHE A 247 11.07 10.35 25.72
C PHE A 247 9.85 10.06 26.60
N ASP A 248 8.66 10.15 26.04
CA ASP A 248 7.40 9.82 26.70
C ASP A 248 6.63 8.75 25.91
N SER A 249 6.48 7.58 26.55
CA SER A 249 5.69 6.47 25.98
C SER A 249 4.19 6.77 25.91
N ILE A 250 3.67 7.69 26.74
CA ILE A 250 2.26 8.11 26.75
C ILE A 250 1.94 8.86 25.47
N GLU A 251 2.89 9.61 24.94
CA GLU A 251 2.73 10.31 23.66
C GLU A 251 2.44 9.34 22.49
N TYR A 252 3.20 8.24 22.40
CA TYR A 252 2.97 7.23 21.36
C TYR A 252 1.65 6.49 21.52
N GLU A 253 1.16 6.28 22.74
CA GLU A 253 -0.18 5.75 22.99
C GLU A 253 -1.25 6.69 22.43
N ASN A 254 -1.13 7.97 22.74
CA ASN A 254 -2.03 8.99 22.21
C ASN A 254 -1.99 9.09 20.68
N ILE A 255 -0.80 8.97 20.09
CA ILE A 255 -0.61 8.92 18.64
C ILE A 255 -1.33 7.70 18.07
N VAL A 256 -1.12 6.51 18.61
CA VAL A 256 -1.77 5.27 18.15
C VAL A 256 -3.29 5.37 18.25
N ASP A 257 -3.82 6.00 19.28
CA ASP A 257 -5.25 6.20 19.49
C ASP A 257 -5.90 7.18 18.52
N ARG A 258 -5.12 8.13 18.01
CA ARG A 258 -5.60 9.22 17.14
C ARG A 258 -5.29 9.01 15.67
N ILE A 259 -4.33 8.16 15.35
CA ILE A 259 -3.72 8.03 14.02
C ILE A 259 -4.69 7.63 12.90
N TYR A 260 -5.84 7.06 13.20
CA TYR A 260 -6.88 6.74 12.21
C TYR A 260 -7.56 7.99 11.60
N ARG A 261 -7.33 9.17 12.16
CA ARG A 261 -7.80 10.46 11.63
C ARG A 261 -6.81 11.15 10.69
N ILE A 262 -5.75 10.46 10.30
CA ILE A 262 -4.64 11.02 9.54
C ILE A 262 -5.08 11.47 8.16
N ALA A 263 -4.85 12.73 7.88
CA ALA A 263 -4.65 13.21 6.52
C ALA A 263 -3.22 12.84 6.08
N ILE A 264 -3.04 11.63 5.54
CA ILE A 264 -1.86 11.41 4.70
C ILE A 264 -2.05 12.39 3.54
N CYS A 265 -1.21 13.40 3.45
CA CYS A 265 -1.21 14.34 2.33
C CYS A 265 -0.90 13.53 1.08
N LYS A 266 -1.94 13.07 0.41
CA LYS A 266 -1.88 12.52 -0.94
C LYS A 266 -2.08 13.67 -1.87
N ASP A 267 -1.26 13.69 -2.93
CA ASP A 267 -1.38 14.56 -4.08
C ASP A 267 -2.70 15.33 -4.19
N ILE A 268 -2.65 16.61 -3.91
CA ILE A 268 -3.76 17.55 -4.11
C ILE A 268 -4.11 17.67 -5.60
N THR A 269 -3.32 17.03 -6.46
CA THR A 269 -3.36 17.12 -7.91
C THR A 269 -4.66 16.68 -8.59
N ASN A 270 -5.59 16.06 -7.87
CA ASN A 270 -6.83 15.57 -8.49
C ASN A 270 -8.02 16.53 -8.43
N GLN A 271 -7.91 17.72 -7.84
CA GLN A 271 -9.08 18.60 -7.66
C GLN A 271 -9.08 19.91 -8.47
N ASN A 272 -7.94 20.40 -8.98
CA ASN A 272 -7.89 21.62 -9.77
C ASN A 272 -7.03 21.44 -11.03
N GLN A 273 -7.68 21.44 -12.19
CA GLN A 273 -7.06 21.29 -13.52
C GLN A 273 -6.15 22.47 -13.92
N ASP A 274 -6.12 23.57 -13.14
CA ASP A 274 -5.46 24.83 -13.51
C ASP A 274 -4.14 25.12 -12.79
N MET A 275 -3.70 24.29 -11.82
CA MET A 275 -2.43 24.50 -11.12
C MET A 275 -1.24 23.83 -11.80
N SER A 276 -0.09 24.51 -11.86
CA SER A 276 1.15 23.91 -12.35
C SER A 276 1.65 22.84 -11.39
N TYR A 277 2.45 21.87 -11.90
CA TYR A 277 3.05 20.81 -11.06
C TYR A 277 3.87 21.39 -9.90
N SER A 278 4.62 22.46 -10.14
CA SER A 278 5.42 23.15 -9.12
C SER A 278 4.56 23.69 -7.98
N ASP A 279 3.42 24.28 -8.32
CA ASP A 279 2.52 24.89 -7.33
C ASP A 279 1.83 23.83 -6.47
N SER A 280 1.46 22.69 -7.08
CA SER A 280 0.89 21.55 -6.36
C SER A 280 1.88 20.93 -5.39
N LEU A 281 3.14 20.73 -5.80
CA LEU A 281 4.18 20.19 -4.95
C LEU A 281 4.49 21.13 -3.78
N HIS A 282 4.62 22.43 -4.06
CA HIS A 282 4.83 23.46 -3.04
C HIS A 282 3.70 23.47 -2.01
N ALA A 283 2.44 23.43 -2.46
CA ALA A 283 1.27 23.37 -1.58
C ALA A 283 1.26 22.11 -0.71
N CYS A 284 1.61 20.96 -1.29
CA CYS A 284 1.69 19.68 -0.56
C CYS A 284 2.76 19.75 0.54
N ILE A 285 3.96 20.20 0.22
CA ILE A 285 5.05 20.33 1.18
C ILE A 285 4.71 21.34 2.28
N SER A 286 4.13 22.48 1.92
CA SER A 286 3.69 23.50 2.89
C SER A 286 2.66 22.92 3.86
N LEU A 287 1.71 22.12 3.37
CA LEU A 287 0.74 21.43 4.21
C LEU A 287 1.42 20.38 5.11
N GLN A 288 2.39 19.63 4.61
CA GLN A 288 3.17 18.68 5.42
C GLN A 288 3.91 19.40 6.56
N MET A 289 4.54 20.55 6.29
CA MET A 289 5.23 21.34 7.33
C MET A 289 4.24 21.86 8.38
N LEU A 290 3.08 22.35 7.95
CA LEU A 290 2.02 22.79 8.86
C LEU A 290 1.52 21.63 9.75
N THR A 291 1.35 20.43 9.21
CA THR A 291 0.92 19.25 9.97
C THR A 291 1.96 18.79 11.00
N LEU A 292 3.22 19.16 10.83
CA LEU A 292 4.30 18.89 11.79
C LEU A 292 4.48 20.02 12.84
N GLY A 293 3.56 21.00 12.88
CA GLY A 293 3.64 22.13 13.79
C GLY A 293 4.65 23.21 13.38
N LEU A 294 5.31 23.04 12.23
CA LEU A 294 6.23 24.02 11.67
C LEU A 294 5.43 25.14 10.99
N ASN A 295 5.07 26.18 11.76
CA ASN A 295 4.17 27.23 11.33
C ASN A 295 4.92 28.59 11.20
N PRO A 296 4.66 29.41 10.17
CA PRO A 296 5.26 30.74 10.02
C PRO A 296 5.06 31.67 11.24
N HIS A 297 4.01 31.44 12.05
CA HIS A 297 3.75 32.21 13.27
C HIS A 297 4.66 31.82 14.46
N MET A 298 5.36 30.67 14.39
CA MET A 298 6.33 30.24 15.41
C MET A 298 7.72 30.90 15.23
N GLN A 299 7.94 31.66 14.16
CA GLN A 299 9.22 32.32 13.84
C GLN A 299 9.74 33.27 14.94
N GLN A 300 8.89 33.72 15.86
CA GLN A 300 9.33 34.61 16.94
C GLN A 300 10.08 33.87 18.07
N GLN A 301 10.03 32.54 18.12
CA GLN A 301 10.70 31.72 19.15
C GLN A 301 11.78 30.79 18.61
N GLN A 302 11.83 30.55 17.31
CA GLN A 302 12.82 29.66 16.66
C GLN A 302 13.44 30.39 15.46
N GLU A 303 14.77 30.36 15.33
CA GLU A 303 15.51 30.96 14.20
C GLU A 303 15.30 30.24 12.84
N ILE A 304 14.24 29.45 12.70
CA ILE A 304 13.98 28.65 11.50
C ILE A 304 13.20 29.46 10.49
N ASP A 305 13.82 29.76 9.36
CA ASP A 305 13.12 30.31 8.20
C ASP A 305 12.34 29.18 7.49
N ILE A 306 11.05 29.08 7.80
CA ILE A 306 10.14 28.06 7.25
C ILE A 306 10.04 28.16 5.72
N PHE A 307 10.13 29.36 5.17
CA PHE A 307 10.09 29.55 3.72
C PHE A 307 11.31 28.91 3.05
N THR A 308 12.50 29.10 3.62
CA THR A 308 13.74 28.45 3.15
C THR A 308 13.67 26.93 3.33
N LEU A 309 13.08 26.44 4.43
CA LEU A 309 12.87 25.02 4.66
C LEU A 309 11.94 24.40 3.59
N VAL A 310 10.78 24.99 3.35
CA VAL A 310 9.82 24.52 2.33
C VAL A 310 10.48 24.48 0.95
N LYS A 311 11.25 25.50 0.59
CA LYS A 311 11.98 25.52 -0.68
C LYS A 311 13.05 24.42 -0.76
N LYS A 312 13.82 24.23 0.32
CA LYS A 312 14.81 23.11 0.40
C LYS A 312 14.13 21.75 0.23
N MET A 313 13.00 21.53 0.90
CA MET A 313 12.21 20.32 0.80
C MET A 313 11.66 20.11 -0.61
N GLU A 314 11.19 21.16 -1.26
CA GLU A 314 10.70 21.11 -2.64
C GLU A 314 11.81 20.67 -3.62
N ASP A 315 13.01 21.20 -3.47
CA ASP A 315 14.15 20.82 -4.30
C ASP A 315 14.57 19.35 -4.06
N LEU A 316 14.56 18.88 -2.80
CA LEU A 316 14.82 17.49 -2.46
C LEU A 316 13.77 16.55 -3.06
N GLU A 317 12.49 16.88 -2.95
CA GLU A 317 11.42 16.06 -3.50
C GLU A 317 11.44 16.04 -5.04
N LYS A 318 11.70 17.17 -5.71
CA LYS A 318 11.89 17.24 -7.16
C LYS A 318 13.04 16.33 -7.62
N LYS A 319 14.17 16.36 -6.92
CA LYS A 319 15.32 15.50 -7.20
C LYS A 319 14.96 14.02 -7.03
N PHE A 320 14.32 13.67 -5.94
CA PHE A 320 13.88 12.30 -5.64
C PHE A 320 12.92 11.76 -6.70
N ILE A 321 11.94 12.57 -7.11
CA ILE A 321 10.99 12.24 -8.18
C ILE A 321 11.72 12.02 -9.50
N PHE A 322 12.65 12.90 -9.85
CA PHE A 322 13.43 12.78 -11.08
C PHE A 322 14.28 11.50 -11.08
N GLU A 323 15.00 11.20 -9.99
CA GLU A 323 15.81 9.99 -9.86
C GLU A 323 14.97 8.71 -9.90
N LYS A 324 13.77 8.71 -9.31
CA LYS A 324 12.82 7.58 -9.42
C LYS A 324 12.39 7.36 -10.87
N ARG A 325 12.11 8.42 -11.61
CA ARG A 325 11.73 8.34 -13.03
C ARG A 325 12.87 7.82 -13.90
N ASP A 326 14.08 8.30 -13.68
CA ASP A 326 15.25 7.93 -14.48
C ASP A 326 15.67 6.46 -14.28
N LYS A 327 15.48 5.94 -13.06
CA LYS A 327 15.71 4.52 -12.75
C LYS A 327 14.69 3.56 -13.36
N PHE A 328 13.61 4.06 -13.96
CA PHE A 328 12.58 3.22 -14.58
C PHE A 328 13.03 2.72 -15.96
N ASP A 329 13.42 1.45 -16.03
CA ASP A 329 13.68 0.73 -17.28
C ASP A 329 12.58 -0.31 -17.52
N SER A 330 11.71 -0.04 -18.49
CA SER A 330 10.55 -0.88 -18.80
C SER A 330 10.93 -2.30 -19.23
N SER A 331 12.06 -2.49 -19.90
CA SER A 331 12.48 -3.80 -20.39
C SER A 331 12.96 -4.71 -19.27
N LYS A 332 13.68 -4.17 -18.30
CA LYS A 332 14.16 -4.91 -17.12
C LYS A 332 13.03 -5.26 -16.15
N LYS A 333 11.95 -4.49 -16.14
CA LYS A 333 10.82 -4.66 -15.21
C LYS A 333 9.74 -5.61 -15.71
N LEU A 334 9.76 -6.00 -16.98
CA LEU A 334 8.73 -6.89 -17.56
C LEU A 334 8.56 -8.22 -16.79
N SER A 335 9.67 -8.83 -16.37
CA SER A 335 9.62 -10.08 -15.60
C SER A 335 8.99 -9.92 -14.22
N LEU A 336 9.23 -8.76 -13.56
CA LEU A 336 8.60 -8.41 -12.29
C LEU A 336 7.10 -8.20 -12.49
N MET A 337 6.68 -7.51 -13.56
CA MET A 337 5.27 -7.28 -13.86
C MET A 337 4.51 -8.59 -14.12
N LYS A 338 5.14 -9.57 -14.79
CA LYS A 338 4.55 -10.91 -14.94
C LYS A 338 4.34 -11.59 -13.60
N LYS A 339 5.29 -11.47 -12.68
CA LYS A 339 5.15 -12.00 -11.31
C LYS A 339 4.00 -11.32 -10.58
N ASP A 340 3.95 -10.00 -10.60
CA ASP A 340 2.89 -9.24 -9.94
C ASP A 340 1.50 -9.60 -10.49
N MET A 341 1.37 -9.84 -11.80
CA MET A 341 0.12 -10.33 -12.41
C MET A 341 -0.25 -11.74 -11.89
N VAL A 342 0.72 -12.65 -11.80
CA VAL A 342 0.51 -13.99 -11.25
C VAL A 342 0.09 -13.93 -9.78
N ASP A 343 0.67 -13.03 -8.99
CA ASP A 343 0.29 -12.83 -7.59
C ASP A 343 -1.18 -12.36 -7.47
N LEU A 344 -1.65 -11.49 -8.38
CA LEU A 344 -3.06 -11.10 -8.45
C LEU A 344 -3.98 -12.27 -8.86
N GLU A 345 -3.57 -13.10 -9.82
CA GLU A 345 -4.35 -14.29 -10.19
C GLU A 345 -4.45 -15.30 -9.04
N TRP A 346 -3.37 -15.48 -8.28
CA TRP A 346 -3.40 -16.30 -7.06
C TRP A 346 -4.33 -15.71 -6.00
N TYR A 347 -4.32 -14.40 -5.86
CA TYR A 347 -5.24 -13.71 -4.96
C TYR A 347 -6.70 -13.94 -5.38
N LYS A 348 -7.01 -13.81 -6.67
CA LYS A 348 -8.33 -14.12 -7.23
C LYS A 348 -8.77 -15.54 -6.88
N LYS A 349 -7.91 -16.55 -7.11
CA LYS A 349 -8.20 -17.94 -6.75
C LYS A 349 -8.42 -18.14 -5.25
N LYS A 350 -7.59 -17.53 -4.40
CA LYS A 350 -7.74 -17.62 -2.94
C LYS A 350 -9.04 -16.97 -2.45
N SER A 351 -9.42 -15.86 -3.02
CA SER A 351 -10.68 -15.17 -2.67
C SER A 351 -11.90 -16.02 -3.04
N LYS A 352 -11.89 -16.64 -4.24
CA LYS A 352 -12.95 -17.57 -4.68
C LYS A 352 -13.16 -18.72 -3.69
N ASN A 353 -12.09 -19.30 -3.14
CA ASN A 353 -12.17 -20.38 -2.14
C ASN A 353 -12.85 -19.95 -0.83
N ARG A 354 -13.07 -18.67 -0.62
CA ARG A 354 -13.78 -18.09 0.54
C ARG A 354 -15.19 -17.63 0.20
N ASN A 355 -15.75 -18.01 -0.95
CA ASN A 355 -17.02 -17.52 -1.49
C ASN A 355 -17.06 -15.98 -1.66
N LEU A 356 -15.90 -15.37 -1.86
CA LEU A 356 -15.74 -13.93 -2.01
C LEU A 356 -14.93 -13.65 -3.28
N GLY A 357 -15.43 -12.81 -4.17
CA GLY A 357 -14.66 -12.35 -5.33
C GLY A 357 -13.47 -11.49 -4.92
N TYR A 358 -12.42 -11.43 -5.76
CA TYR A 358 -11.22 -10.66 -5.45
C TYR A 358 -11.50 -9.16 -5.28
N TYR A 359 -12.50 -8.61 -6.01
CA TYR A 359 -12.97 -7.24 -5.84
C TYR A 359 -13.45 -6.97 -4.43
N ASP A 360 -14.40 -7.78 -3.95
CA ASP A 360 -15.02 -7.62 -2.63
C ASP A 360 -14.02 -7.92 -1.50
N SER A 361 -13.13 -8.90 -1.70
CA SER A 361 -12.06 -9.21 -0.77
C SER A 361 -11.12 -8.01 -0.60
N TYR A 362 -10.71 -7.39 -1.70
CA TYR A 362 -9.85 -6.21 -1.67
C TYR A 362 -10.55 -4.97 -1.08
N LYS A 363 -11.86 -4.81 -1.35
CA LYS A 363 -12.66 -3.71 -0.80
C LYS A 363 -12.78 -3.78 0.72
N ARG A 364 -12.92 -4.98 1.27
CA ARG A 364 -13.05 -5.20 2.73
C ARG A 364 -11.72 -5.06 3.46
N MET A 365 -10.61 -5.39 2.83
CA MET A 365 -9.26 -5.38 3.41
C MET A 365 -9.17 -6.06 4.80
N GLU A 366 -9.85 -7.18 4.97
CA GLU A 366 -9.95 -7.87 6.26
C GLU A 366 -8.72 -8.73 6.58
N PHE A 367 -7.85 -8.99 5.57
CA PHE A 367 -6.77 -9.96 5.70
C PHE A 367 -5.39 -9.35 5.49
N THR A 368 -4.42 -9.79 6.27
CA THR A 368 -3.01 -9.37 6.14
C THR A 368 -2.37 -9.79 4.80
N CYS A 369 -2.94 -10.80 4.10
CA CYS A 369 -2.48 -11.16 2.75
C CYS A 369 -2.80 -10.09 1.69
N ASP A 370 -3.61 -9.11 2.02
CA ASP A 370 -3.99 -8.05 1.10
C ASP A 370 -2.84 -7.04 0.88
N GLN A 371 -1.80 -7.06 1.75
CA GLN A 371 -0.64 -6.18 1.60
C GLN A 371 0.20 -6.53 0.35
N ASP A 372 0.46 -7.81 0.11
CA ASP A 372 1.23 -8.23 -1.08
C ASP A 372 0.48 -7.82 -2.36
N VAL A 373 -0.85 -7.95 -2.33
CA VAL A 373 -1.74 -7.53 -3.42
C VAL A 373 -1.71 -6.03 -3.62
N VAL A 374 -1.69 -5.25 -2.54
CA VAL A 374 -1.54 -3.78 -2.62
C VAL A 374 -0.21 -3.41 -3.28
N LEU A 375 0.88 -4.09 -2.95
CA LEU A 375 2.18 -3.84 -3.56
C LEU A 375 2.19 -4.21 -5.05
N SER A 376 1.68 -5.40 -5.41
CA SER A 376 1.59 -5.85 -6.80
C SER A 376 0.67 -4.93 -7.62
N HIS A 377 -0.49 -4.56 -7.08
CA HIS A 377 -1.41 -3.59 -7.69
C HIS A 377 -0.71 -2.29 -8.06
N LYS A 378 0.10 -1.73 -7.15
CA LYS A 378 0.77 -0.45 -7.38
C LYS A 378 1.98 -0.53 -8.26
N SER A 379 2.75 -1.59 -8.13
CA SER A 379 3.86 -1.88 -9.04
C SER A 379 3.36 -1.94 -10.48
N LEU A 380 2.24 -2.64 -10.71
CA LEU A 380 1.58 -2.73 -12.02
C LEU A 380 1.02 -1.38 -12.49
N THR A 381 0.33 -0.65 -11.62
CA THR A 381 -0.23 0.67 -11.95
C THR A 381 0.88 1.64 -12.34
N PHE A 382 1.97 1.69 -11.58
CA PHE A 382 3.11 2.54 -11.89
C PHE A 382 3.73 2.17 -13.24
N TYR A 383 3.98 0.87 -13.47
CA TYR A 383 4.57 0.38 -14.71
C TYR A 383 3.75 0.78 -15.94
N TRP A 384 2.45 0.50 -15.91
CA TRP A 384 1.58 0.75 -17.05
C TRP A 384 1.32 2.24 -17.29
N ASN A 385 1.25 3.03 -16.20
CA ASN A 385 1.18 4.48 -16.32
C ASN A 385 2.43 5.04 -17.04
N GLU A 386 3.63 4.63 -16.59
CA GLU A 386 4.89 5.01 -17.23
C GLU A 386 4.98 4.54 -18.69
N MET A 387 4.48 3.34 -18.99
CA MET A 387 4.44 2.82 -20.38
C MET A 387 3.53 3.67 -21.27
N VAL A 388 2.36 4.06 -20.79
CA VAL A 388 1.43 4.94 -21.51
C VAL A 388 2.05 6.32 -21.71
N GLU A 389 2.60 6.93 -20.66
CA GLU A 389 3.24 8.25 -20.74
C GLU A 389 4.42 8.26 -21.72
N LYS A 390 5.31 7.27 -21.63
CA LYS A 390 6.44 7.15 -22.57
C LYS A 390 5.99 6.96 -24.02
N SER A 391 4.86 6.29 -24.24
CA SER A 391 4.29 6.14 -25.58
C SER A 391 3.73 7.46 -26.12
N LEU A 392 3.07 8.24 -25.25
CA LEU A 392 2.52 9.55 -25.59
C LEU A 392 3.61 10.62 -25.80
N MET A 393 4.76 10.49 -25.13
CA MET A 393 5.88 11.44 -25.23
C MET A 393 6.75 11.23 -26.50
N LYS A 394 6.64 10.10 -27.19
CA LYS A 394 7.40 9.89 -28.42
C LYS A 394 6.98 10.91 -29.47
N PRO A 395 7.95 11.61 -30.14
CA PRO A 395 7.62 12.53 -31.22
C PRO A 395 6.87 11.75 -32.29
N GLN A 396 5.65 12.19 -32.56
CA GLN A 396 4.68 11.49 -33.35
C GLN A 396 5.13 11.41 -34.82
N LYS A 397 5.36 10.21 -35.29
CA LYS A 397 4.77 9.76 -36.55
C LYS A 397 3.30 9.50 -36.19
N GLU A 398 2.41 10.02 -37.00
CA GLU A 398 0.96 9.82 -36.91
C GLU A 398 0.65 8.43 -36.32
N GLU A 399 -0.14 8.38 -35.21
CA GLU A 399 -0.52 7.18 -34.45
C GLU A 399 0.54 6.64 -33.44
N ALA A 400 0.66 7.31 -32.33
CA ALA A 400 1.40 6.77 -31.17
C ALA A 400 0.55 5.74 -30.44
N SER A 401 0.61 4.48 -30.86
CA SER A 401 0.01 3.35 -30.13
C SER A 401 1.08 2.41 -29.57
N LEU A 402 0.72 1.65 -28.54
CA LEU A 402 1.54 0.53 -28.10
C LEU A 402 1.53 -0.56 -29.17
N ARG A 403 2.66 -1.29 -29.32
CA ARG A 403 2.68 -2.49 -30.15
C ARG A 403 1.58 -3.44 -29.69
N THR A 404 0.91 -4.12 -30.61
CA THR A 404 -0.22 -5.03 -30.36
C THR A 404 0.00 -5.96 -29.17
N ARG A 405 1.20 -6.57 -29.07
CA ARG A 405 1.57 -7.41 -27.91
C ARG A 405 1.46 -6.71 -26.55
N TRP A 406 1.84 -5.45 -26.47
CA TRP A 406 1.77 -4.66 -25.25
C TRP A 406 0.35 -4.21 -24.98
N LEU A 407 -0.42 -3.95 -26.02
CA LEU A 407 -1.81 -3.55 -25.90
C LEU A 407 -2.66 -4.68 -25.29
N TYR A 408 -2.47 -5.94 -25.72
CA TYR A 408 -3.13 -7.09 -25.09
C TYR A 408 -2.71 -7.28 -23.62
N GLY A 409 -1.41 -7.09 -23.32
CA GLY A 409 -0.93 -7.10 -21.93
C GLY A 409 -1.57 -5.98 -21.10
N GLY A 410 -1.69 -4.78 -21.64
CA GLY A 410 -2.36 -3.64 -21.02
C GLY A 410 -3.85 -3.87 -20.80
N THR A 411 -4.50 -4.56 -21.72
CA THR A 411 -5.92 -4.95 -21.59
C THR A 411 -6.11 -5.95 -20.44
N THR A 412 -5.28 -6.98 -20.35
CA THR A 412 -5.32 -7.94 -19.25
C THR A 412 -5.03 -7.26 -17.92
N TYR A 413 -4.02 -6.38 -17.89
CA TYR A 413 -3.72 -5.53 -16.74
C TYR A 413 -4.95 -4.71 -16.32
N ARG A 414 -5.56 -3.97 -17.24
CA ARG A 414 -6.71 -3.11 -16.96
C ARG A 414 -7.87 -3.90 -16.36
N ARG A 415 -8.22 -5.04 -16.98
CA ARG A 415 -9.31 -5.90 -16.50
C ARG A 415 -9.05 -6.51 -15.11
N MET A 416 -7.78 -6.70 -14.73
CA MET A 416 -7.42 -7.25 -13.43
C MET A 416 -7.24 -6.16 -12.36
N VAL A 417 -6.69 -5.01 -12.71
CA VAL A 417 -6.24 -3.99 -11.76
C VAL A 417 -7.25 -2.85 -11.58
N GLU A 418 -7.93 -2.39 -12.63
CA GLU A 418 -8.91 -1.31 -12.51
C GLU A 418 -10.04 -1.65 -11.51
N PRO A 419 -10.55 -2.90 -11.39
CA PRO A 419 -11.46 -3.27 -10.30
C PRO A 419 -10.91 -3.01 -8.90
N LEU A 420 -9.60 -3.14 -8.68
CA LEU A 420 -8.98 -2.84 -7.38
C LEU A 420 -8.93 -1.33 -7.10
N ASP A 421 -8.71 -0.51 -8.13
CA ASP A 421 -8.82 0.94 -8.03
C ASP A 421 -10.25 1.36 -7.67
N ILE A 422 -11.24 0.73 -8.31
CA ILE A 422 -12.67 0.95 -8.03
C ILE A 422 -12.99 0.56 -6.58
N ALA A 423 -12.55 -0.61 -6.13
CA ALA A 423 -12.74 -1.08 -4.76
C ALA A 423 -12.19 -0.09 -3.73
N LYS A 424 -10.99 0.42 -3.98
CA LYS A 424 -10.34 1.42 -3.14
C LYS A 424 -11.09 2.75 -3.11
N TYR A 425 -11.62 3.18 -4.26
CA TYR A 425 -12.36 4.44 -4.38
C TYR A 425 -13.69 4.39 -3.61
N TYR A 426 -14.51 3.35 -3.85
CA TYR A 426 -15.78 3.20 -3.17
C TYR A 426 -15.64 2.79 -1.70
N GLY A 427 -14.59 2.07 -1.34
CA GLY A 427 -14.23 1.79 0.05
C GLY A 427 -13.97 3.05 0.88
N LYS A 428 -13.60 4.17 0.24
CA LYS A 428 -13.45 5.49 0.86
C LYS A 428 -14.71 6.36 0.77
N GLY A 429 -15.85 5.81 0.35
CA GLY A 429 -17.10 6.56 0.20
C GLY A 429 -17.19 7.40 -1.08
N GLY A 430 -16.37 7.10 -2.09
CA GLY A 430 -16.42 7.75 -3.41
C GLY A 430 -17.75 7.50 -4.13
N LYS A 431 -18.06 8.34 -5.12
CA LYS A 431 -19.21 8.24 -6.03
C LYS A 431 -18.79 8.65 -7.43
N ASP A 432 -19.37 7.99 -8.43
CA ASP A 432 -19.15 8.31 -9.85
C ASP A 432 -17.66 8.17 -10.27
N TYR A 433 -17.10 6.98 -10.04
CA TYR A 433 -15.71 6.67 -10.36
C TYR A 433 -15.35 6.96 -11.81
N VAL A 434 -16.21 6.56 -12.75
CA VAL A 434 -15.92 6.65 -14.19
C VAL A 434 -15.69 8.10 -14.62
N ALA A 435 -16.49 9.04 -14.12
CA ALA A 435 -16.36 10.45 -14.47
C ALA A 435 -15.29 11.17 -13.63
N LYS A 436 -15.18 10.83 -12.32
CA LYS A 436 -14.41 11.65 -11.37
C LYS A 436 -13.03 11.10 -11.00
N ALA A 437 -12.85 9.79 -11.01
CA ALA A 437 -11.66 9.17 -10.43
C ALA A 437 -10.93 8.20 -11.36
N ARG A 438 -11.50 7.87 -12.52
CA ARG A 438 -10.89 6.96 -13.48
C ARG A 438 -9.60 7.54 -14.04
N SER A 439 -8.49 6.84 -13.87
CA SER A 439 -7.18 7.31 -14.29
C SER A 439 -7.05 7.41 -15.83
N SER A 440 -6.22 8.35 -16.28
CA SER A 440 -6.01 8.63 -17.69
C SER A 440 -5.38 7.45 -18.43
N HIS A 441 -4.47 6.71 -17.78
CA HIS A 441 -3.81 5.58 -18.45
C HIS A 441 -4.79 4.42 -18.71
N HIS A 442 -5.77 4.16 -17.84
CA HIS A 442 -6.82 3.18 -18.12
C HIS A 442 -7.67 3.59 -19.31
N LYS A 443 -8.08 4.86 -19.38
CA LYS A 443 -8.83 5.42 -20.52
C LYS A 443 -8.03 5.29 -21.82
N GLN A 444 -6.74 5.62 -21.77
CA GLN A 444 -5.89 5.59 -22.96
C GLN A 444 -5.65 4.16 -23.48
N LEU A 445 -5.42 3.19 -22.58
CA LEU A 445 -5.31 1.78 -22.96
C LEU A 445 -6.60 1.25 -23.57
N GLU A 446 -7.75 1.70 -23.09
CA GLU A 446 -9.05 1.34 -23.67
C GLU A 446 -9.24 1.93 -25.07
N ASN A 447 -8.95 3.23 -25.24
CA ASN A 447 -9.04 3.90 -26.52
C ASN A 447 -8.17 3.22 -27.59
N TRP A 448 -6.91 2.91 -27.26
CA TRP A 448 -6.02 2.19 -28.19
C TRP A 448 -6.51 0.80 -28.54
N LEU A 449 -7.19 0.10 -27.61
CA LEU A 449 -7.78 -1.20 -27.91
C LEU A 449 -8.95 -1.07 -28.88
N VAL A 450 -9.80 -0.06 -28.73
CA VAL A 450 -10.93 0.23 -29.63
C VAL A 450 -10.42 0.61 -31.00
N GLU A 451 -9.38 1.45 -31.11
CA GLU A 451 -8.74 1.85 -32.35
C GLU A 451 -8.14 0.65 -33.08
N GLU A 452 -7.45 -0.25 -32.39
CA GLU A 452 -6.89 -1.49 -32.96
C GLU A 452 -7.99 -2.41 -33.46
N ALA A 453 -9.09 -2.58 -32.73
CA ALA A 453 -10.22 -3.39 -33.14
C ALA A 453 -10.92 -2.84 -34.39
N THR A 454 -11.05 -1.51 -34.50
CA THR A 454 -11.60 -0.88 -35.73
C THR A 454 -10.68 -1.01 -36.94
N THR A 455 -9.37 -0.99 -36.72
CA THR A 455 -8.37 -1.19 -37.81
C THR A 455 -8.35 -2.64 -38.30
N GLN A 456 -8.56 -3.62 -37.41
CA GLN A 456 -8.56 -5.05 -37.73
C GLN A 456 -9.89 -5.54 -38.33
N SER A 457 -11.01 -4.87 -38.08
CA SER A 457 -12.32 -5.23 -38.66
C SER A 457 -12.38 -5.03 -40.18
N THR A 458 -11.38 -4.40 -40.78
CA THR A 458 -11.17 -4.36 -42.25
C THR A 458 -10.47 -5.60 -42.80
N THR A 459 -9.91 -6.47 -41.94
CA THR A 459 -9.32 -7.77 -42.29
C THR A 459 -9.97 -8.84 -41.40
N SER A 460 -10.96 -9.50 -41.97
CA SER A 460 -11.75 -10.60 -41.37
C SER A 460 -10.90 -11.57 -40.51
N ASP A 461 -11.20 -11.63 -39.21
CA ASP A 461 -11.44 -12.88 -38.51
C ASP A 461 -11.95 -12.54 -37.09
N SER A 462 -13.26 -12.67 -36.92
CA SER A 462 -13.90 -12.75 -35.61
C SER A 462 -13.30 -13.95 -34.89
N GLN A 463 -12.43 -13.71 -33.91
CA GLN A 463 -12.04 -14.75 -32.95
C GLN A 463 -13.31 -15.18 -32.21
N ASN A 464 -13.85 -16.32 -32.62
CA ASN A 464 -14.78 -17.09 -31.83
C ASN A 464 -14.07 -17.40 -30.52
N VAL A 465 -14.40 -16.66 -29.45
CA VAL A 465 -14.11 -17.08 -28.09
C VAL A 465 -14.81 -18.42 -27.93
N THR A 466 -14.04 -19.49 -27.89
CA THR A 466 -14.57 -20.82 -27.59
C THR A 466 -15.25 -20.73 -26.24
N ARG A 467 -16.55 -21.05 -26.19
CA ARG A 467 -17.42 -20.99 -25.00
C ARG A 467 -16.97 -21.92 -23.85
N ASP A 468 -15.84 -22.61 -24.03
CA ASP A 468 -15.42 -23.75 -23.20
C ASP A 468 -14.69 -23.35 -21.89
N ASP A 469 -14.39 -22.07 -21.65
CA ASP A 469 -13.65 -21.64 -20.45
C ASP A 469 -14.18 -20.34 -19.81
N VAL A 470 -15.50 -20.27 -19.61
CA VAL A 470 -16.13 -19.10 -18.97
C VAL A 470 -15.69 -18.99 -17.50
N GLU A 471 -15.26 -20.07 -16.86
CA GLU A 471 -14.83 -20.06 -15.46
C GLU A 471 -13.60 -19.20 -15.20
N SER A 472 -12.70 -19.10 -16.16
CA SER A 472 -11.43 -18.34 -16.03
C SER A 472 -11.51 -16.91 -16.56
N ILE A 473 -12.63 -16.51 -17.18
CA ILE A 473 -12.77 -15.21 -17.82
C ILE A 473 -12.70 -14.06 -16.80
N LEU A 474 -11.92 -13.03 -17.15
CA LEU A 474 -12.00 -11.71 -16.56
C LEU A 474 -13.17 -10.95 -17.18
N THR A 475 -13.91 -10.20 -16.35
CA THR A 475 -14.96 -9.31 -16.88
C THR A 475 -14.37 -8.38 -17.93
N LEU A 476 -14.98 -8.34 -19.12
CA LEU A 476 -14.44 -7.60 -20.24
C LEU A 476 -14.45 -6.10 -19.99
N ASP A 477 -15.53 -5.59 -19.42
CA ASP A 477 -15.61 -4.20 -18.98
C ASP A 477 -14.95 -4.04 -17.60
N SER A 478 -13.81 -3.39 -17.55
CA SER A 478 -13.07 -3.14 -16.32
C SER A 478 -13.79 -2.19 -15.34
N CYS A 479 -14.77 -1.40 -15.84
CA CYS A 479 -15.60 -0.50 -15.03
C CYS A 479 -16.84 -1.18 -14.43
N PHE A 480 -17.08 -2.46 -14.71
CA PHE A 480 -18.25 -3.20 -14.25
C PHE A 480 -18.57 -2.97 -12.76
N TRP A 481 -17.56 -3.07 -11.90
CA TRP A 481 -17.74 -2.91 -10.46
C TRP A 481 -18.13 -1.48 -10.05
N ALA A 482 -17.70 -0.46 -10.81
CA ALA A 482 -18.16 0.91 -10.57
C ALA A 482 -19.66 1.05 -10.81
N TYR A 483 -20.18 0.42 -11.86
CA TYR A 483 -21.62 0.41 -12.11
C TYR A 483 -22.41 -0.38 -11.07
N VAL A 484 -21.87 -1.49 -10.54
CA VAL A 484 -22.44 -2.22 -9.40
C VAL A 484 -22.56 -1.32 -8.17
N GLU A 485 -21.51 -0.57 -7.85
CA GLU A 485 -21.52 0.34 -6.69
C GLU A 485 -22.51 1.50 -6.86
N GLU A 486 -22.60 2.08 -8.05
CA GLU A 486 -23.59 3.13 -8.33
C GLU A 486 -25.02 2.58 -8.26
N ALA A 487 -25.24 1.34 -8.68
CA ALA A 487 -26.52 0.67 -8.53
C ALA A 487 -26.87 0.43 -7.05
N LEU A 488 -25.91 0.03 -6.21
CA LEU A 488 -26.11 -0.07 -4.75
C LEU A 488 -26.43 1.30 -4.12
N ILE A 489 -25.75 2.37 -4.56
CA ILE A 489 -26.03 3.73 -4.10
C ILE A 489 -27.46 4.13 -4.49
N SER A 490 -27.89 3.79 -5.72
CA SER A 490 -29.25 4.06 -6.20
C SER A 490 -30.31 3.29 -5.42
N CYS A 491 -30.06 2.03 -5.03
CA CYS A 491 -30.93 1.27 -4.12
C CYS A 491 -31.10 1.97 -2.76
N LYS A 492 -29.99 2.45 -2.18
CA LYS A 492 -30.02 3.21 -0.92
C LYS A 492 -30.83 4.50 -1.04
N GLN A 493 -30.67 5.24 -2.16
CA GLN A 493 -31.44 6.46 -2.42
C GLN A 493 -32.94 6.20 -2.48
N LEU A 494 -33.38 5.11 -3.09
CA LEU A 494 -34.80 4.74 -3.16
C LEU A 494 -35.41 4.43 -1.77
N ARG A 495 -34.61 3.85 -0.87
CA ARG A 495 -35.02 3.54 0.51
C ARG A 495 -34.98 4.76 1.44
N ASP A 496 -34.21 5.80 1.08
CA ASP A 496 -34.10 7.00 1.93
C ASP A 496 -35.38 7.84 1.84
N VAL A 497 -36.02 8.02 3.01
CA VAL A 497 -37.22 8.85 3.15
C VAL A 497 -36.95 10.32 2.82
N LYS A 498 -35.70 10.78 2.98
CA LYS A 498 -35.32 12.18 2.73
C LYS A 498 -35.07 12.50 1.25
N SER A 499 -34.95 11.50 0.41
CA SER A 499 -34.72 11.72 -1.03
C SER A 499 -35.94 12.32 -1.71
N SER A 500 -35.70 13.31 -2.55
CA SER A 500 -36.75 13.97 -3.34
C SER A 500 -37.34 13.03 -4.41
N VAL A 501 -38.53 13.38 -4.93
CA VAL A 501 -39.16 12.60 -6.00
C VAL A 501 -38.26 12.50 -7.23
N ASN A 502 -37.64 13.59 -7.64
CA ASN A 502 -36.74 13.63 -8.80
C ASN A 502 -35.50 12.72 -8.61
N GLU A 503 -34.94 12.69 -7.40
CA GLU A 503 -33.79 11.81 -7.07
C GLU A 503 -34.19 10.34 -7.13
N LYS A 504 -35.39 10.00 -6.69
CA LYS A 504 -35.92 8.63 -6.76
C LYS A 504 -36.24 8.19 -8.20
N GLU A 505 -36.75 9.09 -9.02
CA GLU A 505 -36.96 8.82 -10.46
C GLU A 505 -35.63 8.58 -11.19
N ASP A 506 -34.60 9.42 -10.91
CA ASP A 506 -33.24 9.24 -11.47
C ASP A 506 -32.61 7.92 -11.02
N ALA A 507 -32.71 7.58 -9.73
CA ALA A 507 -32.23 6.31 -9.21
C ALA A 507 -32.94 5.11 -9.85
N THR A 508 -34.26 5.21 -10.06
CA THR A 508 -35.02 4.16 -10.73
C THR A 508 -34.58 3.96 -12.19
N ARG A 509 -34.35 5.05 -12.92
CA ARG A 509 -33.85 5.00 -14.30
C ARG A 509 -32.46 4.34 -14.35
N LYS A 510 -31.53 4.75 -13.50
CA LYS A 510 -30.19 4.17 -13.41
C LYS A 510 -30.21 2.67 -13.10
N LEU A 511 -31.08 2.21 -12.25
CA LEU A 511 -31.24 0.79 -11.95
C LEU A 511 -31.76 -0.03 -13.13
N ILE A 512 -32.69 0.51 -13.92
CA ILE A 512 -33.19 -0.14 -15.12
C ILE A 512 -32.10 -0.18 -16.20
N GLU A 513 -31.34 0.89 -16.37
CA GLU A 513 -30.22 0.95 -17.30
C GLU A 513 -29.12 -0.05 -16.88
N PHE A 514 -28.80 -0.14 -15.59
CA PHE A 514 -27.83 -1.11 -15.09
C PHE A 514 -28.32 -2.57 -15.27
N GLU A 515 -29.58 -2.86 -15.07
CA GLU A 515 -30.15 -4.19 -15.33
C GLU A 515 -29.96 -4.60 -16.79
N LYS A 516 -30.27 -3.70 -17.74
CA LYS A 516 -30.09 -3.93 -19.18
C LYS A 516 -28.61 -4.13 -19.54
N TYR A 517 -27.74 -3.31 -18.96
CA TYR A 517 -26.30 -3.40 -19.16
C TYR A 517 -25.75 -4.76 -18.71
N VAL A 518 -26.10 -5.20 -17.50
CA VAL A 518 -25.67 -6.50 -16.98
C VAL A 518 -26.19 -7.64 -17.86
N TYR A 519 -27.46 -7.60 -18.24
CA TYR A 519 -28.04 -8.64 -19.10
C TYR A 519 -27.33 -8.72 -20.47
N GLY A 520 -26.99 -7.58 -21.06
CA GLY A 520 -26.20 -7.52 -22.29
C GLY A 520 -24.83 -8.20 -22.17
N LEU A 521 -24.08 -7.89 -21.10
CA LEU A 521 -22.80 -8.53 -20.83
C LEU A 521 -22.93 -10.05 -20.59
N LEU A 522 -23.99 -10.49 -19.91
CA LEU A 522 -24.23 -11.91 -19.66
C LEU A 522 -24.53 -12.68 -20.94
N MET A 523 -25.32 -12.11 -21.87
CA MET A 523 -25.59 -12.71 -23.18
C MET A 523 -24.30 -12.96 -23.98
N GLU A 524 -23.33 -12.08 -23.86
CA GLU A 524 -22.01 -12.17 -24.52
C GLU A 524 -21.00 -13.03 -23.75
N TYR A 525 -21.37 -13.59 -22.60
CA TYR A 525 -20.45 -14.25 -21.67
C TYR A 525 -19.26 -13.36 -21.28
N ALA A 526 -19.49 -12.07 -21.19
CA ALA A 526 -18.48 -11.04 -20.96
C ALA A 526 -18.19 -10.76 -19.48
N VAL A 527 -18.82 -11.47 -18.56
CA VAL A 527 -18.73 -11.27 -17.11
C VAL A 527 -18.14 -12.48 -16.42
N SER A 528 -17.19 -12.26 -15.51
CA SER A 528 -16.63 -13.33 -14.69
C SER A 528 -17.70 -13.95 -13.78
N PRO A 529 -17.79 -15.29 -13.68
CA PRO A 529 -18.72 -15.97 -12.77
C PRO A 529 -18.56 -15.61 -11.28
N GLU A 530 -17.47 -14.97 -10.90
CA GLU A 530 -17.25 -14.51 -9.51
C GLU A 530 -18.31 -13.54 -9.01
N ILE A 531 -19.03 -12.88 -9.90
CA ILE A 531 -20.14 -11.98 -9.51
C ILE A 531 -21.27 -12.72 -8.80
N PHE A 532 -21.44 -14.02 -9.07
CA PHE A 532 -22.50 -14.86 -8.48
C PHE A 532 -22.13 -15.47 -7.12
N LEU A 533 -20.93 -15.22 -6.60
CA LEU A 533 -20.57 -15.62 -5.24
C LEU A 533 -21.49 -14.93 -4.23
N SER A 534 -21.94 -15.66 -3.23
CA SER A 534 -22.98 -15.22 -2.28
C SER A 534 -22.67 -13.89 -1.57
N GLU A 535 -21.38 -13.63 -1.31
CA GLU A 535 -20.90 -12.44 -0.60
C GLU A 535 -20.51 -11.29 -1.55
N SER A 536 -20.72 -11.41 -2.86
CA SER A 536 -20.36 -10.39 -3.82
C SER A 536 -21.25 -9.15 -3.73
N SER A 537 -20.66 -7.97 -4.04
CA SER A 537 -21.42 -6.72 -4.14
C SER A 537 -22.52 -6.79 -5.22
N TYR A 538 -22.33 -7.58 -6.28
CA TYR A 538 -23.34 -7.82 -7.29
C TYR A 538 -24.54 -8.59 -6.71
N MET A 539 -24.33 -9.69 -5.99
CA MET A 539 -25.42 -10.45 -5.37
C MET A 539 -26.13 -9.63 -4.29
N LYS A 540 -25.41 -8.80 -3.58
CA LYS A 540 -25.99 -7.84 -2.64
C LYS A 540 -26.92 -6.86 -3.37
N TRP A 541 -26.46 -6.27 -4.47
CA TRP A 541 -27.30 -5.41 -5.32
C TRP A 541 -28.52 -6.16 -5.83
N TRP A 542 -28.35 -7.39 -6.32
CA TRP A 542 -29.45 -8.19 -6.84
C TRP A 542 -30.54 -8.42 -5.80
N ASN A 543 -30.17 -8.78 -4.58
CA ASN A 543 -31.12 -9.00 -3.48
C ASN A 543 -31.86 -7.70 -3.13
N GLU A 544 -31.17 -6.58 -3.01
CA GLU A 544 -31.78 -5.27 -2.73
C GLU A 544 -32.69 -4.82 -3.88
N TYR A 545 -32.28 -5.04 -5.11
CA TYR A 545 -33.09 -4.69 -6.29
C TYR A 545 -34.36 -5.50 -6.39
N LYS A 546 -34.31 -6.80 -6.15
CA LYS A 546 -35.44 -7.70 -6.11
C LYS A 546 -36.49 -7.28 -5.06
N GLU A 547 -36.04 -6.87 -3.88
CA GLU A 547 -36.93 -6.34 -2.84
C GLU A 547 -37.61 -5.04 -3.28
N ILE A 548 -36.89 -4.11 -3.91
CA ILE A 548 -37.41 -2.82 -4.38
C ILE A 548 -38.48 -3.04 -5.48
N LYS A 549 -38.22 -3.94 -6.41
CA LYS A 549 -39.13 -4.22 -7.55
C LYS A 549 -40.34 -5.06 -7.18
N GLY A 550 -40.24 -5.86 -6.11
CA GLY A 550 -41.31 -6.76 -5.68
C GLY A 550 -41.44 -8.02 -6.53
N THR A 551 -42.27 -8.93 -6.06
CA THR A 551 -42.44 -10.29 -6.63
C THR A 551 -43.12 -10.33 -8.00
N SER A 552 -43.85 -9.30 -8.37
CA SER A 552 -44.57 -9.21 -9.67
C SER A 552 -43.70 -8.72 -10.83
N TYR A 553 -42.49 -8.22 -10.54
CA TYR A 553 -41.62 -7.73 -11.59
C TYR A 553 -40.95 -8.89 -12.33
N SER A 554 -41.06 -8.86 -13.66
CA SER A 554 -40.47 -9.85 -14.55
C SER A 554 -39.62 -9.14 -15.62
N SER A 555 -38.40 -9.60 -15.82
CA SER A 555 -37.49 -9.17 -16.86
C SER A 555 -36.62 -10.36 -17.32
N LYS A 556 -35.89 -10.18 -18.40
CA LYS A 556 -34.95 -11.22 -18.88
C LYS A 556 -33.87 -11.56 -17.82
N LEU A 557 -33.35 -10.56 -17.09
CA LEU A 557 -32.42 -10.79 -16.01
C LEU A 557 -33.06 -11.52 -14.81
N THR A 558 -34.30 -11.16 -14.44
CA THR A 558 -35.01 -11.87 -13.37
C THR A 558 -35.28 -13.33 -13.73
N CYS A 559 -35.59 -13.63 -14.98
CA CYS A 559 -35.75 -15.02 -15.46
C CYS A 559 -34.41 -15.79 -15.34
N PHE A 560 -33.30 -15.22 -15.76
CA PHE A 560 -31.96 -15.82 -15.62
C PHE A 560 -31.62 -16.06 -14.15
N MET A 561 -31.77 -15.06 -13.31
CA MET A 561 -31.40 -15.10 -11.90
C MET A 561 -32.41 -15.84 -10.99
N SER A 562 -33.57 -16.29 -11.52
CA SER A 562 -34.58 -17.00 -10.75
C SER A 562 -34.14 -18.38 -10.27
N ASN A 563 -33.22 -19.03 -10.99
CA ASN A 563 -32.71 -20.36 -10.68
C ASN A 563 -31.20 -20.34 -10.53
N ALA A 564 -30.72 -20.70 -9.36
CA ALA A 564 -29.28 -20.77 -9.09
C ALA A 564 -28.51 -21.70 -10.05
N HIS A 565 -29.14 -22.71 -10.59
CA HIS A 565 -28.56 -23.60 -11.60
C HIS A 565 -28.18 -22.86 -12.89
N ASN A 566 -28.95 -21.84 -13.30
CA ASN A 566 -28.69 -21.08 -14.51
C ASN A 566 -27.33 -20.38 -14.44
N TYR A 567 -27.07 -19.66 -13.35
CA TYR A 567 -25.84 -18.84 -13.24
C TYR A 567 -24.66 -19.60 -12.59
N ASN A 568 -24.89 -20.56 -11.69
CA ASN A 568 -23.80 -21.31 -11.05
C ASN A 568 -23.30 -22.51 -11.88
N VAL A 569 -24.13 -23.04 -12.78
CA VAL A 569 -23.78 -24.23 -13.56
C VAL A 569 -23.80 -23.95 -15.07
N GLN A 570 -24.96 -23.52 -15.60
CA GLN A 570 -25.11 -23.39 -17.06
C GLN A 570 -24.29 -22.23 -17.61
N TYR A 571 -24.29 -21.06 -16.95
CA TYR A 571 -23.48 -19.91 -17.34
C TYR A 571 -21.99 -20.21 -17.24
N VAL A 572 -21.56 -20.81 -16.12
CA VAL A 572 -20.15 -21.19 -15.91
C VAL A 572 -19.65 -22.13 -16.99
N ARG A 573 -20.49 -23.06 -17.45
CA ARG A 573 -20.19 -24.01 -18.55
C ARG A 573 -20.40 -23.44 -19.96
N GLY A 574 -20.77 -22.16 -20.09
CA GLY A 574 -21.08 -21.60 -21.40
C GLY A 574 -22.29 -22.20 -22.10
N SER A 575 -23.18 -22.90 -21.36
CA SER A 575 -24.29 -23.68 -21.91
C SER A 575 -25.67 -23.05 -21.73
N TYR A 576 -25.77 -21.89 -21.04
CA TYR A 576 -27.06 -21.20 -20.89
C TYR A 576 -27.47 -20.57 -22.22
N ASN A 577 -28.70 -20.84 -22.63
CA ASN A 577 -29.25 -20.24 -23.85
C ASN A 577 -30.00 -18.95 -23.49
N PHE A 578 -29.43 -17.82 -23.87
CA PHE A 578 -30.07 -16.51 -23.74
C PHE A 578 -31.02 -16.29 -24.93
N GLU A 579 -32.30 -16.27 -24.67
CA GLU A 579 -33.37 -15.92 -25.63
C GLU A 579 -33.59 -14.41 -25.73
#